data_df1f15d01246dcc7c5efeb686e3578e3
#
_entry.id   df1f15d01246dcc7c5efeb686e3578e3
#
_cell.length_a   1.000
_cell.length_b   1.000
_cell.length_c   1.000
_cell.angle_alpha   90.00
_cell.angle_beta   90.00
_cell.angle_gamma   90.00
#
_symmetry.space_group_name_H-M   'P 1'
#
loop_
_entity.id
_entity.type
_entity.pdbx_description
1 polymer ?
#
loop_
_entity_poly.entity_id
_entity_poly.type
_entity_poly.pdbx_seq_one_letter_code
_entity_poly.pdbx_strand_id
1 'polypeptide(L)'
;MEMKLEVVALPVSDVDRAKAFYSERVGFTLDHDVRPNDSMRVVQMTPPGSACSVVIGEGLPLGEPGSVKGVQLVVADLDAASEELSARGVPISDVQQLGPEGARGSRFAFFADPDGNTWAVQELTRGPRP
;
A
#
# COMPACT_ATOMS: atom_id res chain seq x y z
N MET A 1 24.92 3.37 13.47
CA MET A 1 24.27 2.29 12.71
C MET A 1 23.21 2.89 11.81
N GLU A 2 23.25 2.58 10.52
CA GLU A 2 22.21 2.98 9.59
C GLU A 2 21.10 1.93 9.58
N MET A 3 19.85 2.38 9.69
CA MET A 3 18.67 1.49 9.61
C MET A 3 17.63 2.11 8.70
N LYS A 4 17.14 1.34 7.73
CA LYS A 4 16.15 1.80 6.76
C LYS A 4 14.90 0.95 6.86
N LEU A 5 13.73 1.59 6.85
CA LEU A 5 12.48 0.87 6.71
C LEU A 5 12.27 0.59 5.23
N GLU A 6 12.46 -0.65 4.82
CA GLU A 6 12.40 -1.03 3.40
C GLU A 6 11.35 -2.07 3.06
N VAL A 7 10.84 -2.81 4.04
CA VAL A 7 9.81 -3.82 3.81
C VAL A 7 8.80 -3.80 4.94
N VAL A 8 7.52 -3.79 4.59
CA VAL A 8 6.40 -3.91 5.53
C VAL A 8 5.59 -5.14 5.16
N ALA A 9 5.32 -6.00 6.14
CA ALA A 9 4.55 -7.22 5.91
C ALA A 9 3.05 -6.97 6.08
N LEU A 10 2.26 -7.55 5.18
CA LEU A 10 0.79 -7.50 5.23
C LEU A 10 0.24 -8.93 5.35
N PRO A 11 -0.46 -9.25 6.44
CA PRO A 11 -1.07 -10.58 6.57
C PRO A 11 -2.33 -10.67 5.71
N VAL A 12 -2.36 -11.68 4.84
CA VAL A 12 -3.47 -11.93 3.92
C VAL A 12 -3.86 -13.40 3.97
N SER A 13 -5.14 -13.69 3.67
CA SER A 13 -5.64 -15.06 3.67
C SER A 13 -5.47 -15.77 2.34
N ASP A 14 -5.39 -15.01 1.24
CA ASP A 14 -5.28 -15.53 -0.12
C ASP A 14 -4.22 -14.72 -0.87
N VAL A 15 -3.04 -15.32 -1.04
CA VAL A 15 -1.89 -14.63 -1.64
C VAL A 15 -2.15 -14.27 -3.10
N ASP A 16 -2.77 -15.16 -3.88
CA ASP A 16 -3.06 -14.88 -5.29
C ASP A 16 -4.03 -13.70 -5.43
N ARG A 17 -5.06 -13.65 -4.59
CA ARG A 17 -6.02 -12.54 -4.58
C ARG A 17 -5.36 -11.23 -4.19
N ALA A 18 -4.54 -11.24 -3.14
CA ALA A 18 -3.83 -10.05 -2.67
C ALA A 18 -2.80 -9.58 -3.71
N LYS A 19 -2.06 -10.50 -4.31
CA LYS A 19 -1.10 -10.19 -5.37
C LYS A 19 -1.80 -9.49 -6.55
N ALA A 20 -2.93 -10.02 -7.00
CA ALA A 20 -3.70 -9.41 -8.09
C ALA A 20 -4.20 -8.01 -7.70
N PHE A 21 -4.70 -7.85 -6.47
CA PHE A 21 -5.18 -6.56 -5.99
C PHE A 21 -4.08 -5.50 -6.01
N TYR A 22 -2.93 -5.80 -5.40
CA TYR A 22 -1.84 -4.82 -5.29
C TYR A 22 -1.13 -4.57 -6.62
N SER A 23 -0.86 -5.60 -7.41
CA SER A 23 -0.11 -5.42 -8.65
C SER A 23 -0.97 -4.93 -9.82
N GLU A 24 -2.19 -5.44 -9.94
CA GLU A 24 -3.05 -5.12 -11.10
C GLU A 24 -3.96 -3.92 -10.87
N ARG A 25 -4.49 -3.77 -9.64
CA ARG A 25 -5.43 -2.69 -9.35
C ARG A 25 -4.75 -1.49 -8.72
N VAL A 26 -4.01 -1.66 -7.64
CA VAL A 26 -3.29 -0.55 -7.01
C VAL A 26 -2.10 -0.11 -7.86
N GLY A 27 -1.48 -1.04 -8.56
CA GLY A 27 -0.41 -0.71 -9.51
C GLY A 27 0.98 -0.83 -8.95
N PHE A 28 1.16 -1.62 -7.88
CA PHE A 28 2.51 -1.89 -7.36
C PHE A 28 3.28 -2.78 -8.33
N THR A 29 4.57 -2.53 -8.44
CA THR A 29 5.46 -3.38 -9.24
C THR A 29 5.73 -4.68 -8.51
N LEU A 30 5.53 -5.82 -9.17
CA LEU A 30 5.90 -7.12 -8.63
C LEU A 30 7.41 -7.28 -8.72
N ASP A 31 8.08 -7.40 -7.56
CA ASP A 31 9.52 -7.58 -7.51
C ASP A 31 9.90 -9.06 -7.65
N HIS A 32 9.26 -9.89 -6.85
CA HIS A 32 9.42 -11.35 -6.96
C HIS A 32 8.26 -12.09 -6.30
N ASP A 33 8.08 -13.32 -6.72
CA ASP A 33 7.12 -14.28 -6.19
C ASP A 33 7.83 -15.63 -6.16
N VAL A 34 8.24 -16.08 -4.98
CA VAL A 34 9.09 -17.24 -4.83
C VAL A 34 8.56 -18.20 -3.77
N ARG A 35 8.88 -19.49 -3.93
CA ARG A 35 8.64 -20.52 -2.93
C ARG A 35 9.98 -21.07 -2.46
N PRO A 36 10.51 -20.57 -1.30
CA PRO A 36 11.77 -21.08 -0.77
C PRO A 36 11.71 -22.56 -0.39
N ASN A 37 10.51 -23.05 -0.03
CA ASN A 37 10.23 -24.47 0.23
C ASN A 37 8.73 -24.74 0.04
N ASP A 38 8.30 -25.98 0.26
CA ASP A 38 6.91 -26.40 -0.01
C ASP A 38 5.88 -25.71 0.90
N SER A 39 6.27 -25.21 2.07
CA SER A 39 5.38 -24.60 3.04
C SER A 39 5.42 -23.05 3.04
N MET A 40 6.29 -22.46 2.24
CA MET A 40 6.49 -21.00 2.20
C MET A 40 6.28 -20.42 0.81
N ARG A 41 5.67 -19.25 0.78
CA ARG A 41 5.62 -18.40 -0.42
C ARG A 41 5.87 -16.97 0.01
N VAL A 42 6.71 -16.27 -0.74
CA VAL A 42 7.05 -14.86 -0.48
C VAL A 42 6.80 -14.06 -1.75
N VAL A 43 5.93 -13.07 -1.65
CA VAL A 43 5.62 -12.14 -2.75
C VAL A 43 5.96 -10.75 -2.29
N GLN A 44 6.89 -10.10 -2.97
CA GLN A 44 7.27 -8.72 -2.69
C GLN A 44 6.84 -7.81 -3.81
N MET A 45 6.22 -6.69 -3.44
CA MET A 45 5.74 -5.67 -4.38
C MET A 45 6.14 -4.30 -3.87
N THR A 46 6.39 -3.38 -4.82
CA THR A 46 6.85 -2.03 -4.48
C THR A 46 5.97 -0.99 -5.16
N PRO A 47 5.44 -0.02 -4.39
CA PRO A 47 4.76 1.12 -4.99
C PRO A 47 5.69 1.88 -5.95
N PRO A 48 5.21 2.35 -7.11
CA PRO A 48 6.06 3.09 -8.05
C PRO A 48 6.76 4.28 -7.39
N GLY A 49 8.07 4.34 -7.51
CA GLY A 49 8.89 5.40 -6.94
C GLY A 49 9.23 5.26 -5.46
N SER A 50 8.75 4.21 -4.80
CA SER A 50 9.01 3.99 -3.37
C SER A 50 10.29 3.20 -3.16
N ALA A 51 11.03 3.53 -2.08
CA ALA A 51 12.12 2.71 -1.58
C ALA A 51 11.66 1.63 -0.60
N CYS A 52 10.41 1.72 -0.13
CA CYS A 52 9.81 0.75 0.78
C CYS A 52 8.86 -0.17 0.01
N SER A 53 8.98 -1.46 0.27
CA SER A 53 8.18 -2.51 -0.36
C SER A 53 7.19 -3.11 0.62
N VAL A 54 6.21 -3.85 0.11
CA VAL A 54 5.35 -4.70 0.93
C VAL A 54 5.59 -6.16 0.60
N VAL A 55 5.44 -7.03 1.60
CA VAL A 55 5.53 -8.47 1.43
C VAL A 55 4.28 -9.14 1.93
N ILE A 56 3.78 -10.08 1.15
CA ILE A 56 2.69 -11.00 1.51
C ILE A 56 3.19 -12.43 1.30
N GLY A 57 2.54 -13.40 1.89
CA GLY A 57 3.02 -14.78 1.71
C GLY A 57 2.23 -15.81 2.48
N GLU A 58 2.73 -17.05 2.36
CA GLU A 58 2.24 -18.23 3.07
C GLU A 58 3.37 -18.76 3.95
N GLY A 59 3.02 -19.28 5.12
CA GLY A 59 3.99 -19.88 6.03
C GLY A 59 4.92 -18.87 6.71
N LEU A 60 4.57 -17.59 6.69
CA LEU A 60 5.31 -16.53 7.35
C LEU A 60 4.65 -16.20 8.69
N PRO A 61 5.44 -15.83 9.72
CA PRO A 61 4.88 -15.51 11.03
C PRO A 61 4.29 -14.08 11.05
N LEU A 62 3.30 -13.85 10.20
CA LEU A 62 2.56 -12.59 10.14
C LEU A 62 1.33 -12.67 11.05
N GLY A 63 0.74 -11.56 11.38
CA GLY A 63 -0.46 -11.51 12.20
C GLY A 63 -1.70 -12.04 11.48
N GLU A 64 -2.86 -11.86 12.10
CA GLU A 64 -4.13 -12.26 11.49
C GLU A 64 -4.36 -11.52 10.17
N PRO A 65 -4.90 -12.19 9.13
CA PRO A 65 -5.25 -11.53 7.88
C PRO A 65 -6.12 -10.30 8.12
N GLY A 66 -5.78 -9.18 7.49
CA GLY A 66 -6.53 -7.94 7.63
C GLY A 66 -6.23 -7.13 8.89
N SER A 67 -5.27 -7.54 9.71
CA SER A 67 -5.00 -6.88 11.01
C SER A 67 -4.16 -5.61 10.92
N VAL A 68 -3.53 -5.33 9.78
CA VAL A 68 -2.70 -4.14 9.61
C VAL A 68 -3.58 -2.94 9.26
N LYS A 69 -3.45 -1.86 10.03
CA LYS A 69 -4.27 -0.66 9.84
C LYS A 69 -3.39 0.57 9.60
N GLY A 70 -3.77 1.37 8.60
CA GLY A 70 -3.18 2.68 8.41
C GLY A 70 -1.80 2.71 7.77
N VAL A 71 -1.46 1.75 6.93
CA VAL A 71 -0.27 1.88 6.08
C VAL A 71 -0.48 3.08 5.16
N GLN A 72 0.54 3.88 4.96
CA GLN A 72 0.37 5.20 4.34
C GLN A 72 1.16 5.32 3.05
N LEU A 73 0.46 5.75 2.00
CA LEU A 73 1.04 6.16 0.73
C LEU A 73 0.99 7.68 0.62
N VAL A 74 1.97 8.26 -0.04
CA VAL A 74 2.01 9.70 -0.31
C VAL A 74 2.01 9.91 -1.82
N VAL A 75 1.12 10.78 -2.29
CA VAL A 75 1.01 11.17 -3.70
C VAL A 75 1.07 12.68 -3.82
N ALA A 76 1.47 13.17 -5.00
CA ALA A 76 1.54 14.61 -5.25
C ALA A 76 0.17 15.20 -5.60
N ASP A 77 -0.70 14.43 -6.28
CA ASP A 77 -2.02 14.84 -6.73
C ASP A 77 -3.04 13.77 -6.32
N LEU A 78 -3.73 14.01 -5.22
CA LEU A 78 -4.66 13.03 -4.66
C LEU A 78 -5.92 12.87 -5.51
N ASP A 79 -6.40 13.95 -6.12
CA ASP A 79 -7.59 13.85 -6.97
C ASP A 79 -7.33 12.94 -8.17
N ALA A 80 -6.19 13.13 -8.83
CA ALA A 80 -5.77 12.27 -9.95
C ALA A 80 -5.54 10.82 -9.52
N ALA A 81 -4.87 10.62 -8.39
CA ALA A 81 -4.60 9.27 -7.86
C ALA A 81 -5.90 8.55 -7.49
N SER A 82 -6.83 9.23 -6.82
CA SER A 82 -8.13 8.66 -6.43
C SER A 82 -8.95 8.25 -7.66
N GLU A 83 -8.97 9.11 -8.68
CA GLU A 83 -9.68 8.83 -9.92
C GLU A 83 -9.09 7.59 -10.63
N GLU A 84 -7.78 7.52 -10.73
CA GLU A 84 -7.09 6.38 -11.34
C GLU A 84 -7.34 5.09 -10.57
N LEU A 85 -7.18 5.10 -9.26
CA LEU A 85 -7.39 3.91 -8.42
C LEU A 85 -8.85 3.44 -8.50
N SER A 86 -9.79 4.36 -8.44
CA SER A 86 -11.22 4.04 -8.58
C SER A 86 -11.52 3.40 -9.94
N ALA A 87 -10.96 3.94 -11.02
CA ALA A 87 -11.14 3.41 -12.36
C ALA A 87 -10.55 1.99 -12.51
N ARG A 88 -9.53 1.66 -11.73
CA ARG A 88 -8.91 0.34 -11.70
C ARG A 88 -9.61 -0.65 -10.75
N GLY A 89 -10.68 -0.22 -10.10
CA GLY A 89 -11.49 -1.07 -9.22
C GLY A 89 -11.03 -1.12 -7.77
N VAL A 90 -10.17 -0.20 -7.33
CA VAL A 90 -9.82 -0.06 -5.92
C VAL A 90 -10.97 0.65 -5.20
N PRO A 91 -11.50 0.09 -4.08
CA PRO A 91 -12.59 0.72 -3.34
C PRO A 91 -12.08 1.87 -2.47
N ILE A 92 -11.65 2.95 -3.12
CA ILE A 92 -11.10 4.12 -2.43
C ILE A 92 -12.21 5.09 -2.04
N SER A 93 -12.09 5.67 -0.84
CA SER A 93 -13.04 6.66 -0.33
C SER A 93 -12.93 7.99 -1.08
N ASP A 94 -13.92 8.85 -0.88
CA ASP A 94 -13.82 10.26 -1.27
C ASP A 94 -12.66 10.91 -0.52
N VAL A 95 -12.12 11.97 -1.12
CA VAL A 95 -11.08 12.78 -0.49
C VAL A 95 -11.65 13.49 0.73
N GLN A 96 -10.94 13.40 1.85
CA GLN A 96 -11.33 14.00 3.12
C GLN A 96 -10.30 15.02 3.57
N GLN A 97 -10.79 16.08 4.19
CA GLN A 97 -9.97 17.11 4.81
C GLN A 97 -9.82 16.78 6.29
N LEU A 98 -8.61 16.37 6.71
CA LEU A 98 -8.33 16.03 8.10
C LEU A 98 -7.37 17.05 8.70
N GLY A 99 -7.91 18.23 9.01
CA GLY A 99 -7.15 19.35 9.53
C GLY A 99 -7.57 20.66 8.90
N PRO A 100 -6.89 21.77 9.22
CA PRO A 100 -7.26 23.07 8.65
C PRO A 100 -7.14 23.07 7.13
N GLU A 101 -8.13 23.67 6.46
CA GLU A 101 -8.13 23.83 5.02
C GLU A 101 -6.87 24.60 4.58
N GLY A 102 -6.24 24.10 3.51
CA GLY A 102 -5.00 24.66 2.99
C GLY A 102 -3.75 24.26 3.76
N ALA A 103 -3.89 23.56 4.88
CA ALA A 103 -2.73 23.03 5.61
C ALA A 103 -2.10 21.86 4.81
N ARG A 104 -0.78 21.90 4.72
CA ARG A 104 -0.02 20.83 4.03
C ARG A 104 -0.27 19.47 4.67
N GLY A 105 -0.52 18.46 3.86
CA GLY A 105 -0.72 17.10 4.32
C GLY A 105 -2.05 16.84 5.01
N SER A 106 -3.05 17.71 4.81
CA SER A 106 -4.35 17.58 5.44
C SER A 106 -5.39 16.82 4.62
N ARG A 107 -5.09 16.48 3.36
CA ARG A 107 -6.01 15.78 2.48
C ARG A 107 -5.66 14.30 2.39
N PHE A 108 -6.68 13.45 2.60
CA PHE A 108 -6.52 11.99 2.63
C PHE A 108 -7.66 11.31 1.89
N ALA A 109 -7.38 10.12 1.39
CA ALA A 109 -8.38 9.14 0.99
C ALA A 109 -7.95 7.77 1.56
N PHE A 110 -8.88 6.83 1.65
CA PHE A 110 -8.64 5.56 2.33
C PHE A 110 -9.15 4.40 1.50
N PHE A 111 -8.45 3.28 1.56
CA PHE A 111 -8.94 2.02 0.99
C PHE A 111 -8.48 0.84 1.85
N ALA A 112 -9.11 -0.30 1.62
CA ALA A 112 -8.73 -1.55 2.25
C ALA A 112 -8.46 -2.59 1.16
N ASP A 113 -7.56 -3.53 1.46
CA ASP A 113 -7.37 -4.70 0.61
C ASP A 113 -8.50 -5.72 0.85
N PRO A 114 -8.55 -6.84 0.09
CA PRO A 114 -9.62 -7.83 0.24
C PRO A 114 -9.73 -8.45 1.63
N ASP A 115 -8.67 -8.45 2.42
CA ASP A 115 -8.67 -8.97 3.80
C ASP A 115 -9.01 -7.91 4.84
N GLY A 116 -9.03 -6.63 4.47
CA GLY A 116 -9.32 -5.54 5.40
C GLY A 116 -8.07 -4.86 5.96
N ASN A 117 -6.87 -5.13 5.44
CA ASN A 117 -5.71 -4.29 5.74
C ASN A 117 -5.97 -2.89 5.16
N THR A 118 -5.82 -1.85 5.99
CA THR A 118 -6.20 -0.50 5.57
C THR A 118 -5.02 0.36 5.19
N TRP A 119 -5.28 1.23 4.22
CA TRP A 119 -4.32 2.16 3.67
C TRP A 119 -4.86 3.59 3.72
N ALA A 120 -3.99 4.54 4.03
CA ALA A 120 -4.25 5.95 3.86
C ALA A 120 -3.43 6.46 2.67
N VAL A 121 -4.03 7.28 1.84
CA VAL A 121 -3.34 7.97 0.74
C VAL A 121 -3.36 9.45 1.07
N GLN A 122 -2.19 10.03 1.30
CA GLN A 122 -2.02 11.42 1.70
C GLN A 122 -1.45 12.23 0.55
N GLU A 123 -1.97 13.45 0.38
CA GLU A 123 -1.41 14.38 -0.59
C GLU A 123 -0.28 15.20 0.06
N LEU A 124 0.92 15.09 -0.51
CA LEU A 124 2.03 15.95 -0.15
C LEU A 124 2.73 16.43 -1.40
N THR A 125 2.61 17.72 -1.68
CA THR A 125 3.44 18.37 -2.67
C THR A 125 4.75 18.73 -2.01
N ARG A 126 5.82 18.02 -2.42
CA ARG A 126 7.15 18.26 -1.86
C ARG A 126 7.90 19.26 -2.71
N GLY A 127 8.29 20.37 -2.10
CA GLY A 127 9.23 21.28 -2.71
C GLY A 127 10.64 20.70 -2.70
N PRO A 128 11.64 21.42 -3.30
CA PRO A 128 13.03 21.00 -3.24
C PRO A 128 13.47 20.82 -1.79
N ARG A 129 14.20 19.76 -1.50
CA ARG A 129 14.78 19.57 -0.16
C ARG A 129 16.01 20.43 -0.03
N PRO A 130 16.19 21.07 1.13
CA PRO A 130 17.42 21.82 1.39
C PRO A 130 18.63 20.92 1.41
#